data_56813e448e94db6e862145a4e5e6ebfe
#
_entry.id   56813e448e94db6e862145a4e5e6ebfe
#
_cell.length_a   1.000
_cell.length_b   1.000
_cell.length_c   1.000
_cell.angle_alpha   90.00
_cell.angle_beta   90.00
_cell.angle_gamma   90.00
#
_symmetry.space_group_name_H-M   'P 1'
#
loop_
_entity.id
_entity.type
_entity.pdbx_description
1 polymer ?
#
loop_
_entity_poly.entity_id
_entity_poly.type
_entity_poly.pdbx_seq_one_letter_code
_entity_poly.pdbx_strand_id
1 'polypeptide(L)'
;MSTPAGRARPVAPAVLALRRLPNPRLTGIGAGLFAAAAMFVLACADWLLFDASAVVFGVLFLPVSALTAFWVRPADLVTAPISVPIAFAVGIVPISGGTGGFGGQTMAVVTALAVHAGWLYGGTLVAGLIATVRKVRLMRARQRRMLLAAQTSRAAAGQPQSPRPAGQAPRPAGQAPRRRQR
;
A
#
# COMPACT_ATOMS: atom_id res chain seq x y z
N MET A 1 17.38 6.50 -43.28
CA MET A 1 17.43 5.43 -42.26
C MET A 1 16.39 5.76 -41.21
N SER A 2 15.23 5.09 -41.29
CA SER A 2 14.06 5.38 -40.45
C SER A 2 14.12 4.52 -39.18
N THR A 3 14.16 5.16 -38.01
CA THR A 3 14.17 4.53 -36.71
C THR A 3 12.80 3.88 -36.44
N PRO A 4 12.69 2.60 -36.07
CA PRO A 4 11.41 2.00 -35.77
C PRO A 4 10.87 2.55 -34.43
N ALA A 5 9.72 3.21 -34.53
CA ALA A 5 8.94 3.64 -33.37
C ALA A 5 8.57 2.42 -32.50
N GLY A 6 9.09 2.38 -31.30
CA GLY A 6 8.79 1.34 -30.31
C GLY A 6 7.30 1.27 -30.04
N ARG A 7 6.65 0.19 -30.45
CA ARG A 7 5.27 -0.13 -30.12
C ARG A 7 5.10 -0.13 -28.60
N ALA A 8 4.48 0.91 -28.06
CA ALA A 8 3.98 0.90 -26.69
C ALA A 8 2.99 -0.28 -26.56
N ARG A 9 3.32 -1.27 -25.73
CA ARG A 9 2.42 -2.37 -25.41
C ARG A 9 1.12 -1.79 -24.86
N PRO A 10 -0.05 -2.18 -25.39
CA PRO A 10 -1.32 -1.74 -24.87
C PRO A 10 -1.43 -2.24 -23.42
N VAL A 11 -1.48 -1.31 -22.48
CA VAL A 11 -1.70 -1.61 -21.06
C VAL A 11 -3.14 -2.06 -20.94
N ALA A 12 -3.37 -3.26 -20.40
CA ALA A 12 -4.70 -3.81 -20.25
C ALA A 12 -5.65 -2.80 -19.56
N PRO A 13 -6.89 -2.63 -20.03
CA PRO A 13 -7.83 -1.63 -19.48
C PRO A 13 -8.08 -1.79 -17.98
N ALA A 14 -7.97 -3.00 -17.44
CA ALA A 14 -8.03 -3.29 -16.02
C ALA A 14 -6.94 -2.56 -15.20
N VAL A 15 -5.72 -2.44 -15.73
CA VAL A 15 -4.61 -1.74 -15.06
C VAL A 15 -4.85 -0.22 -15.07
N LEU A 16 -5.49 0.32 -16.11
CA LEU A 16 -5.89 1.72 -16.18
C LEU A 16 -7.04 2.05 -15.23
N ALA A 17 -8.01 1.15 -15.08
CA ALA A 17 -9.10 1.28 -14.11
C ALA A 17 -8.56 1.27 -12.66
N LEU A 18 -7.59 0.40 -12.36
CA LEU A 18 -6.92 0.34 -11.05
C LEU A 18 -6.12 1.63 -10.73
N ARG A 19 -5.59 2.31 -11.76
CA ARG A 19 -4.89 3.59 -11.60
C ARG A 19 -5.82 4.79 -11.35
N ARG A 20 -7.10 4.67 -11.69
CA ARG A 20 -8.12 5.72 -11.45
C ARG A 20 -8.73 5.66 -10.05
N LEU A 21 -8.51 4.57 -9.31
CA LEU A 21 -8.92 4.53 -7.90
C LEU A 21 -8.18 5.62 -7.13
N PRO A 22 -8.91 6.45 -6.37
CA PRO A 22 -8.29 7.42 -5.48
C PRO A 22 -7.27 6.67 -4.63
N ASN A 23 -6.06 7.19 -4.56
CA ASN A 23 -4.94 6.56 -3.86
C ASN A 23 -5.05 6.93 -2.36
N PRO A 24 -5.96 6.32 -1.58
CA PRO A 24 -6.04 6.54 -0.15
C PRO A 24 -4.76 5.93 0.44
N ARG A 25 -3.85 6.79 0.88
CA ARG A 25 -2.66 6.37 1.63
C ARG A 25 -3.09 5.99 3.03
N LEU A 26 -3.74 4.82 3.17
CA LEU A 26 -4.14 4.31 4.47
C LEU A 26 -2.88 4.02 5.30
N THR A 27 -2.89 4.51 6.53
CA THR A 27 -1.93 4.08 7.56
C THR A 27 -2.12 2.60 7.84
N GLY A 28 -1.12 1.93 8.41
CA GLY A 28 -1.20 0.49 8.69
C GLY A 28 -2.43 0.11 9.52
N ILE A 29 -2.75 0.91 10.55
CA ILE A 29 -3.96 0.72 11.38
C ILE A 29 -5.25 0.96 10.56
N GLY A 30 -5.27 2.02 9.73
CA GLY A 30 -6.42 2.31 8.88
C GLY A 30 -6.68 1.21 7.85
N ALA A 31 -5.64 0.59 7.31
CA ALA A 31 -5.76 -0.53 6.38
C ALA A 31 -6.28 -1.80 7.05
N GLY A 32 -5.83 -2.08 8.29
CA GLY A 32 -6.35 -3.19 9.10
C GLY A 32 -7.82 -2.99 9.44
N LEU A 33 -8.20 -1.80 9.86
CA LEU A 33 -9.59 -1.46 10.16
C LEU A 33 -10.48 -1.52 8.91
N PHE A 34 -9.99 -1.03 7.78
CA PHE A 34 -10.68 -1.13 6.49
C PHE A 34 -10.88 -2.60 6.09
N ALA A 35 -9.84 -3.43 6.20
CA ALA A 35 -9.92 -4.85 5.88
C ALA A 35 -10.94 -5.56 6.79
N ALA A 36 -10.91 -5.30 8.10
CA ALA A 36 -11.84 -5.86 9.06
C ALA A 36 -13.29 -5.43 8.78
N ALA A 37 -13.53 -4.15 8.52
CA ALA A 37 -14.83 -3.62 8.17
C ALA A 37 -15.34 -4.20 6.85
N ALA A 38 -14.49 -4.26 5.82
CA ALA A 38 -14.84 -4.84 4.52
C ALA A 38 -15.20 -6.32 4.65
N MET A 39 -14.41 -7.10 5.39
CA MET A 39 -14.69 -8.51 5.62
C MET A 39 -15.95 -8.73 6.44
N PHE A 40 -16.22 -7.88 7.43
CA PHE A 40 -17.45 -7.95 8.20
C PHE A 40 -18.70 -7.67 7.35
N VAL A 41 -18.66 -6.63 6.51
CA VAL A 41 -19.74 -6.30 5.57
C VAL A 41 -19.97 -7.43 4.57
N LEU A 42 -18.88 -7.99 4.01
CA LEU A 42 -18.97 -9.12 3.08
C LEU A 42 -19.54 -10.37 3.75
N ALA A 43 -19.18 -10.63 5.01
CA ALA A 43 -19.73 -11.73 5.78
C ALA A 43 -21.23 -11.55 6.03
N CYS A 44 -21.66 -10.34 6.37
CA CYS A 44 -23.10 -10.04 6.52
C CYS A 44 -23.84 -10.19 5.19
N ALA A 45 -23.25 -9.76 4.09
CA ALA A 45 -23.82 -9.93 2.76
C ALA A 45 -23.88 -11.41 2.34
N ASP A 46 -22.85 -12.18 2.61
CA ASP A 46 -22.80 -13.61 2.34
C ASP A 46 -23.86 -14.38 3.16
N TRP A 47 -24.00 -14.04 4.42
CA TRP A 47 -25.04 -14.59 5.27
C TRP A 47 -26.45 -14.30 4.73
N LEU A 48 -26.66 -13.09 4.18
CA LEU A 48 -27.98 -12.67 3.69
C LEU A 48 -28.30 -13.23 2.29
N LEU A 49 -27.29 -13.38 1.40
CA LEU A 49 -27.50 -13.76 -0.01
C LEU A 49 -27.18 -15.22 -0.32
N PHE A 50 -26.23 -15.83 0.41
CA PHE A 50 -25.67 -17.14 0.08
C PHE A 50 -25.73 -18.16 1.23
N ASP A 51 -26.57 -17.89 2.24
CA ASP A 51 -26.79 -18.77 3.38
C ASP A 51 -25.48 -19.15 4.12
N ALA A 52 -24.62 -18.16 4.33
CA ALA A 52 -23.33 -18.31 5.02
C ALA A 52 -22.36 -19.30 4.33
N SER A 53 -22.20 -19.19 3.03
CA SER A 53 -21.30 -20.06 2.26
C SER A 53 -19.82 -19.72 2.52
N ALA A 54 -19.14 -20.58 3.28
CA ALA A 54 -17.73 -20.40 3.60
C ALA A 54 -16.80 -20.35 2.35
N VAL A 55 -17.20 -20.95 1.24
CA VAL A 55 -16.45 -20.90 -0.02
C VAL A 55 -16.55 -19.52 -0.64
N VAL A 56 -17.75 -18.94 -0.70
CA VAL A 56 -17.97 -17.59 -1.24
C VAL A 56 -17.21 -16.57 -0.38
N PHE A 57 -17.29 -16.68 0.93
CA PHE A 57 -16.53 -15.84 1.85
C PHE A 57 -15.02 -15.94 1.64
N GLY A 58 -14.47 -17.16 1.49
CA GLY A 58 -13.06 -17.39 1.21
C GLY A 58 -12.60 -16.82 -0.13
N VAL A 59 -13.40 -16.97 -1.19
CA VAL A 59 -13.09 -16.38 -2.52
C VAL A 59 -13.11 -14.85 -2.45
N LEU A 60 -14.06 -14.25 -1.75
CA LEU A 60 -14.14 -12.80 -1.57
C LEU A 60 -13.01 -12.25 -0.69
N PHE A 61 -12.46 -13.06 0.20
CA PHE A 61 -11.33 -12.69 1.04
C PHE A 61 -10.06 -12.41 0.23
N LEU A 62 -9.81 -13.14 -0.86
CA LEU A 62 -8.61 -12.94 -1.69
C LEU A 62 -8.52 -11.55 -2.30
N PRO A 63 -9.54 -11.01 -2.99
CA PRO A 63 -9.49 -9.65 -3.51
C PRO A 63 -9.41 -8.58 -2.41
N VAL A 64 -10.06 -8.77 -1.26
CA VAL A 64 -9.94 -7.85 -0.12
C VAL A 64 -8.51 -7.83 0.41
N SER A 65 -7.87 -8.99 0.54
CA SER A 65 -6.46 -9.10 0.94
C SER A 65 -5.53 -8.39 -0.04
N ALA A 66 -5.74 -8.60 -1.34
CA ALA A 66 -4.99 -7.94 -2.38
C ALA A 66 -5.19 -6.42 -2.36
N LEU A 67 -6.43 -5.95 -2.22
CA LEU A 67 -6.78 -4.54 -2.20
C LEU A 67 -6.18 -3.85 -0.97
N THR A 68 -6.27 -4.47 0.20
CA THR A 68 -5.65 -4.00 1.44
C THR A 68 -4.14 -3.83 1.26
N ALA A 69 -3.45 -4.85 0.73
CA ALA A 69 -2.01 -4.78 0.47
C ALA A 69 -1.65 -3.72 -0.57
N PHE A 70 -2.55 -3.41 -1.51
CA PHE A 70 -2.34 -2.38 -2.53
C PHE A 70 -2.51 -0.96 -1.98
N TRP A 71 -3.47 -0.72 -1.09
CA TRP A 71 -3.78 0.60 -0.56
C TRP A 71 -2.93 1.01 0.64
N VAL A 72 -2.27 0.05 1.30
CA VAL A 72 -1.35 0.36 2.40
C VAL A 72 -0.22 1.27 1.94
N ARG A 73 0.09 2.27 2.78
CA ARG A 73 1.20 3.21 2.57
C ARG A 73 2.54 2.46 2.46
N PRO A 74 3.49 2.93 1.62
CA PRO A 74 4.80 2.30 1.48
C PRO A 74 5.62 2.13 2.76
N ALA A 75 5.34 2.97 3.78
CA ALA A 75 5.99 2.87 5.09
C ALA A 75 5.47 1.67 5.90
N ASP A 76 4.19 1.30 5.72
CA ASP A 76 3.48 0.32 6.55
C ASP A 76 3.20 -1.01 5.81
N LEU A 77 3.97 -1.32 4.76
CA LEU A 77 3.76 -2.52 3.92
C LEU A 77 3.82 -3.84 4.70
N VAL A 78 4.53 -3.87 5.82
CA VAL A 78 4.64 -5.06 6.68
C VAL A 78 3.34 -5.32 7.45
N THR A 79 2.53 -4.28 7.69
CA THR A 79 1.29 -4.39 8.45
C THR A 79 0.20 -5.13 7.66
N ALA A 80 0.21 -5.06 6.32
CA ALA A 80 -0.80 -5.69 5.47
C ALA A 80 -0.91 -7.22 5.70
N PRO A 81 0.16 -8.03 5.62
CA PRO A 81 0.05 -9.47 5.85
C PRO A 81 -0.32 -9.84 7.30
N ILE A 82 -0.11 -8.94 8.26
CA ILE A 82 -0.48 -9.15 9.66
C ILE A 82 -1.96 -8.86 9.88
N SER A 83 -2.48 -7.78 9.29
CA SER A 83 -3.88 -7.37 9.46
C SER A 83 -4.87 -8.26 8.70
N VAL A 84 -4.45 -8.91 7.62
CA VAL A 84 -5.29 -9.77 6.78
C VAL A 84 -5.87 -10.97 7.56
N PRO A 85 -5.12 -11.78 8.31
CA PRO A 85 -5.67 -12.84 9.13
C PRO A 85 -6.64 -12.34 10.22
N ILE A 86 -6.33 -11.19 10.80
CA ILE A 86 -7.20 -10.57 11.82
C ILE A 86 -8.53 -10.15 11.20
N ALA A 87 -8.50 -9.55 10.00
CA ALA A 87 -9.69 -9.16 9.27
C ALA A 87 -10.58 -10.38 8.92
N PHE A 88 -9.96 -11.49 8.53
CA PHE A 88 -10.67 -12.73 8.29
C PHE A 88 -11.33 -13.26 9.59
N ALA A 89 -10.60 -13.26 10.70
CA ALA A 89 -11.12 -13.71 11.99
C ALA A 89 -12.32 -12.85 12.45
N VAL A 90 -12.25 -11.53 12.25
CA VAL A 90 -13.39 -10.64 12.54
C VAL A 90 -14.58 -10.93 11.61
N GLY A 91 -14.28 -11.13 10.32
CA GLY A 91 -15.33 -11.37 9.32
C GLY A 91 -16.05 -12.72 9.49
N ILE A 92 -15.39 -13.75 10.02
CA ILE A 92 -16.00 -15.06 10.16
C ILE A 92 -16.98 -15.15 11.35
N VAL A 93 -16.93 -14.19 12.28
CA VAL A 93 -17.79 -14.18 13.48
C VAL A 93 -19.28 -14.33 13.17
N PRO A 94 -19.89 -13.55 12.26
CA PRO A 94 -21.33 -13.67 11.96
C PRO A 94 -21.68 -14.97 11.24
N ILE A 95 -20.73 -15.64 10.57
CA ILE A 95 -20.95 -16.85 9.78
C ILE A 95 -20.72 -18.12 10.62
N SER A 96 -19.99 -18.04 11.72
CA SER A 96 -19.54 -19.20 12.50
C SER A 96 -20.67 -19.97 13.23
N GLY A 97 -21.88 -19.39 13.35
CA GLY A 97 -23.07 -20.09 13.85
C GLY A 97 -22.99 -20.57 15.31
N GLY A 98 -22.19 -19.91 16.15
CA GLY A 98 -22.00 -20.28 17.55
C GLY A 98 -23.27 -20.12 18.37
N THR A 99 -23.66 -21.17 19.07
CA THR A 99 -24.77 -21.19 20.02
C THR A 99 -24.25 -21.39 21.45
N GLY A 100 -24.96 -20.88 22.45
CA GLY A 100 -24.58 -21.12 23.85
C GLY A 100 -23.73 -20.02 24.51
N GLY A 101 -23.87 -18.78 24.06
CA GLY A 101 -23.19 -17.63 24.67
C GLY A 101 -21.75 -17.43 24.22
N PHE A 102 -20.97 -16.61 24.96
CA PHE A 102 -19.64 -16.20 24.57
C PHE A 102 -18.66 -17.37 24.35
N GLY A 103 -18.72 -18.40 25.20
CA GLY A 103 -17.85 -19.59 25.05
C GLY A 103 -18.15 -20.40 23.80
N GLY A 104 -19.43 -20.62 23.48
CA GLY A 104 -19.85 -21.33 22.27
C GLY A 104 -19.48 -20.58 21.00
N GLN A 105 -19.66 -19.27 21.00
CA GLN A 105 -19.25 -18.42 19.89
C GLN A 105 -17.73 -18.45 19.64
N THR A 106 -16.94 -18.37 20.70
CA THR A 106 -15.46 -18.45 20.60
C THR A 106 -15.02 -19.79 20.03
N MET A 107 -15.61 -20.90 20.51
CA MET A 107 -15.29 -22.22 20.00
C MET A 107 -15.68 -22.40 18.53
N ALA A 108 -16.83 -21.89 18.14
CA ALA A 108 -17.31 -21.92 16.76
C ALA A 108 -16.34 -21.12 15.82
N VAL A 109 -15.90 -19.93 16.24
CA VAL A 109 -14.92 -19.13 15.48
C VAL A 109 -13.60 -19.86 15.34
N VAL A 110 -13.07 -20.43 16.43
CA VAL A 110 -11.79 -21.19 16.39
C VAL A 110 -11.90 -22.39 15.44
N THR A 111 -13.00 -23.12 15.52
CA THR A 111 -13.27 -24.27 14.62
C THR A 111 -13.38 -23.81 13.17
N ALA A 112 -14.12 -22.73 12.90
CA ALA A 112 -14.26 -22.18 11.56
C ALA A 112 -12.91 -21.72 10.99
N LEU A 113 -12.06 -21.06 11.78
CA LEU A 113 -10.70 -20.67 11.37
C LEU A 113 -9.84 -21.89 11.04
N ALA A 114 -9.93 -22.96 11.83
CA ALA A 114 -9.16 -24.19 11.59
C ALA A 114 -9.60 -24.88 10.30
N VAL A 115 -10.89 -25.02 10.06
CA VAL A 115 -11.45 -25.65 8.85
C VAL A 115 -11.11 -24.81 7.60
N HIS A 116 -11.12 -23.48 7.71
CA HIS A 116 -10.87 -22.56 6.59
C HIS A 116 -9.43 -22.04 6.56
N ALA A 117 -8.50 -22.68 7.26
CA ALA A 117 -7.09 -22.27 7.31
C ALA A 117 -6.45 -22.11 5.91
N GLY A 118 -6.86 -22.90 4.92
CA GLY A 118 -6.40 -22.78 3.54
C GLY A 118 -6.65 -21.39 2.94
N TRP A 119 -7.82 -20.81 3.18
CA TRP A 119 -8.15 -19.46 2.74
C TRP A 119 -7.32 -18.40 3.46
N LEU A 120 -7.09 -18.57 4.77
CA LEU A 120 -6.22 -17.71 5.56
C LEU A 120 -4.80 -17.66 4.98
N TYR A 121 -4.21 -18.82 4.74
CA TYR A 121 -2.88 -18.91 4.13
C TYR A 121 -2.86 -18.31 2.73
N GLY A 122 -3.87 -18.57 1.91
CA GLY A 122 -4.02 -18.00 0.58
C GLY A 122 -4.03 -16.48 0.60
N GLY A 123 -4.89 -15.88 1.42
CA GLY A 123 -4.99 -14.42 1.56
C GLY A 123 -3.72 -13.77 2.11
N THR A 124 -3.10 -14.40 3.12
CA THR A 124 -1.83 -13.93 3.70
C THR A 124 -0.69 -14.00 2.69
N LEU A 125 -0.62 -15.07 1.90
CA LEU A 125 0.35 -15.21 0.82
C LEU A 125 0.17 -14.14 -0.26
N VAL A 126 -1.07 -13.91 -0.70
CA VAL A 126 -1.38 -12.86 -1.69
C VAL A 126 -0.98 -11.48 -1.16
N ALA A 127 -1.37 -11.15 0.06
CA ALA A 127 -1.01 -9.87 0.68
C ALA A 127 0.51 -9.74 0.85
N GLY A 128 1.19 -10.77 1.33
CA GLY A 128 2.63 -10.82 1.53
C GLY A 128 3.41 -10.69 0.21
N LEU A 129 2.97 -11.38 -0.85
CA LEU A 129 3.59 -11.29 -2.16
C LEU A 129 3.47 -9.87 -2.74
N ILE A 130 2.28 -9.29 -2.70
CA ILE A 130 2.04 -7.91 -3.16
C ILE A 130 2.89 -6.92 -2.37
N ALA A 131 2.91 -7.04 -1.04
CA ALA A 131 3.70 -6.18 -0.16
C ALA A 131 5.20 -6.30 -0.47
N THR A 132 5.72 -7.51 -0.66
CA THR A 132 7.12 -7.79 -0.99
C THR A 132 7.50 -7.20 -2.35
N VAL A 133 6.71 -7.45 -3.38
CA VAL A 133 6.95 -6.89 -4.73
C VAL A 133 6.95 -5.37 -4.70
N ARG A 134 6.01 -4.75 -3.99
CA ARG A 134 5.95 -3.29 -3.83
C ARG A 134 7.17 -2.76 -3.09
N LYS A 135 7.60 -3.42 -2.01
CA LYS A 135 8.78 -3.04 -1.23
C LYS A 135 10.05 -3.09 -2.08
N VAL A 136 10.25 -4.18 -2.82
CA VAL A 136 11.42 -4.33 -3.71
C VAL A 136 11.43 -3.26 -4.80
N ARG A 137 10.29 -2.99 -5.44
CA ARG A 137 10.17 -1.92 -6.45
C ARG A 137 10.53 -0.55 -5.89
N LEU A 138 10.06 -0.24 -4.69
CA LEU A 138 10.37 1.03 -4.01
C LEU A 138 11.85 1.15 -3.65
N MET A 139 12.48 0.09 -3.16
CA MET A 139 13.92 0.06 -2.87
C MET A 139 14.75 0.27 -4.13
N ARG A 140 14.43 -0.44 -5.21
CA ARG A 140 15.12 -0.27 -6.51
C ARG A 140 14.95 1.15 -7.06
N ALA A 141 13.77 1.75 -6.93
CA ALA A 141 13.53 3.12 -7.35
C ALA A 141 14.35 4.13 -6.53
N ARG A 142 14.48 3.93 -5.21
CA ARG A 142 15.33 4.75 -4.34
C ARG A 142 16.81 4.64 -4.72
N GLN A 143 17.31 3.43 -4.93
CA GLN A 143 18.69 3.19 -5.35
C GLN A 143 19.00 3.89 -6.67
N ARG A 144 18.13 3.77 -7.67
CA ARG A 144 18.30 4.45 -8.96
C ARG A 144 18.36 5.97 -8.80
N ARG A 145 17.51 6.56 -7.96
CA ARG A 145 17.54 8.01 -7.68
C ARG A 145 18.84 8.44 -7.01
N MET A 146 19.36 7.67 -6.06
CA MET A 146 20.64 7.94 -5.41
C MET A 146 21.80 7.87 -6.39
N LEU A 147 21.84 6.86 -7.28
CA LEU A 147 22.87 6.74 -8.30
C LEU A 147 22.85 7.91 -9.29
N LEU A 148 21.67 8.32 -9.76
CA LEU A 148 21.50 9.46 -10.64
C LEU A 148 21.95 10.77 -9.95
N ALA A 149 21.55 10.99 -8.70
CA ALA A 149 21.98 12.15 -7.92
C ALA A 149 23.51 12.19 -7.76
N ALA A 150 24.13 11.04 -7.46
CA ALA A 150 25.59 10.94 -7.36
C ALA A 150 26.31 11.24 -8.69
N GLN A 151 25.74 10.78 -9.82
CA GLN A 151 26.28 11.09 -11.15
C GLN A 151 26.17 12.58 -11.46
N THR A 152 25.03 13.21 -11.17
CA THR A 152 24.83 14.64 -11.37
C THR A 152 25.78 15.47 -10.52
N SER A 153 26.02 15.09 -9.26
CA SER A 153 26.95 15.75 -8.37
C SER A 153 28.40 15.64 -8.87
N ARG A 154 28.79 14.47 -9.39
CA ARG A 154 30.12 14.26 -9.98
C ARG A 154 30.29 15.07 -11.26
N ALA A 155 29.28 15.12 -12.12
CA ALA A 155 29.33 15.94 -13.33
C ALA A 155 29.44 17.44 -13.01
N ALA A 156 28.71 17.91 -11.99
CA ALA A 156 28.81 19.31 -11.54
C ALA A 156 30.17 19.63 -10.89
N ALA A 157 30.77 18.69 -10.17
CA ALA A 157 32.12 18.86 -9.58
C ALA A 157 33.24 18.80 -10.62
N GLY A 158 33.02 18.10 -11.75
CA GLY A 158 33.98 18.00 -12.86
C GLY A 158 33.89 19.15 -13.86
N GLN A 159 32.93 20.04 -13.77
CA GLN A 159 32.90 21.25 -14.56
C GLN A 159 33.92 22.26 -13.99
N PRO A 160 34.92 22.71 -14.76
CA PRO A 160 35.79 23.80 -14.33
C PRO A 160 34.89 24.98 -14.00
N GLN A 161 34.95 25.43 -12.75
CA GLN A 161 34.29 26.68 -12.36
C GLN A 161 34.85 27.75 -13.30
N SER A 162 34.00 28.24 -14.21
CA SER A 162 34.36 29.41 -15.00
C SER A 162 34.89 30.47 -14.03
N PRO A 163 36.08 31.10 -14.28
CA PRO A 163 36.60 32.06 -13.37
C PRO A 163 35.52 33.11 -13.11
N ARG A 164 35.14 33.26 -11.86
CA ARG A 164 34.22 34.33 -11.44
C ARG A 164 34.83 35.63 -11.97
N PRO A 165 34.13 36.43 -12.77
CA PRO A 165 34.68 37.69 -13.23
C PRO A 165 35.12 38.49 -12.00
N ALA A 166 36.43 38.76 -11.93
CA ALA A 166 37.07 39.52 -10.85
C ALA A 166 36.67 40.99 -10.94
N GLY A 167 35.41 41.30 -10.63
CA GLY A 167 34.81 42.63 -10.76
C GLY A 167 33.65 42.91 -9.86
N GLN A 168 33.17 41.94 -9.09
CA GLN A 168 32.16 42.25 -8.06
C GLN A 168 32.85 42.35 -6.70
N ALA A 169 33.33 43.55 -6.41
CA ALA A 169 33.72 43.95 -5.07
C ALA A 169 32.57 43.65 -4.07
N PRO A 170 32.89 43.21 -2.84
CA PRO A 170 31.86 42.98 -1.81
C PRO A 170 31.13 44.30 -1.60
N ARG A 171 29.81 44.33 -1.86
CA ARG A 171 28.96 45.44 -1.40
C ARG A 171 29.12 45.55 0.11
N PRO A 172 29.51 46.75 0.64
CA PRO A 172 29.64 46.92 2.06
C PRO A 172 28.26 46.65 2.73
N ALA A 173 28.28 45.72 3.67
CA ALA A 173 27.15 45.46 4.56
C ALA A 173 26.99 46.66 5.47
N GLY A 174 26.09 47.57 5.15
CA GLY A 174 25.84 48.73 5.97
C GLY A 174 24.78 49.61 5.38
N GLN A 175 23.52 49.27 5.61
CA GLN A 175 22.44 50.21 5.90
C GLN A 175 21.14 49.41 6.16
N ALA A 176 20.94 49.07 7.43
CA ALA A 176 19.66 48.70 7.92
C ALA A 176 18.69 49.91 7.85
N PRO A 177 17.48 49.80 7.28
CA PRO A 177 16.54 50.89 7.29
C PRO A 177 16.07 51.10 8.73
N ARG A 178 16.33 52.27 9.30
CA ARG A 178 15.80 52.78 10.55
C ARG A 178 14.25 52.72 10.48
N ARG A 179 13.67 51.82 11.23
CA ARG A 179 12.24 51.77 11.49
C ARG A 179 11.83 53.05 12.24
N ARG A 180 11.16 53.99 11.53
CA ARG A 180 10.47 55.10 12.16
C ARG A 180 9.33 54.56 13.03
N GLN A 181 9.45 54.74 14.33
CA GLN A 181 8.34 54.65 15.27
C GLN A 181 7.47 55.88 15.09
N ARG A 182 6.20 55.70 14.82
CA ARG A 182 5.07 56.55 15.23
C ARG A 182 3.92 55.65 15.61
#